data_6c743588189a691c710e8b2aba4672c7
#
_entry.id   6c743588189a691c710e8b2aba4672c7
#
_cell.length_a   1.000
_cell.length_b   1.000
_cell.length_c   1.000
_cell.angle_alpha   90.00
_cell.angle_beta   90.00
_cell.angle_gamma   90.00
#
_symmetry.space_group_name_H-M   'P 1'
#
loop_
_entity.id
_entity.type
_entity.pdbx_description
1 polymer ?
#
loop_
_entity_poly.entity_id
_entity_poly.type
_entity_poly.pdbx_seq_one_letter_code
_entity_poly.pdbx_strand_id
1 'polypeptide(L)'
;MVRRHELSDEEWDVLSGLLPRTETGRPRRDDRVVLNGIVWKLRTGSAWRDVPERYGSWRTLYTRFRRWALDGTFTRMLEAVQAQKDAAGDVDWLVSVDSTITRAHQHAAGARKKGPAMQKRHTLTPSDDPVAD
;
A
#
# COMPACT_ATOMS: atom_id res chain seq x y z
N MET A 1 16.49 10.51 7.98
CA MET A 1 16.96 10.00 6.67
C MET A 1 16.06 8.90 6.17
N VAL A 2 15.64 8.99 4.92
CA VAL A 2 14.75 8.00 4.31
C VAL A 2 15.56 6.79 3.84
N ARG A 3 15.10 5.60 4.19
CA ARG A 3 15.74 4.38 3.70
C ARG A 3 15.32 4.11 2.27
N ARG A 4 16.16 3.31 1.60
CA ARG A 4 15.88 2.91 0.23
C ARG A 4 14.52 2.21 0.15
N HIS A 5 13.75 2.55 -0.87
CA HIS A 5 12.41 2.01 -1.13
C HIS A 5 11.34 2.48 -0.15
N GLU A 6 11.65 3.45 0.70
CA GLU A 6 10.65 4.03 1.57
C GLU A 6 10.15 5.34 1.00
N LEU A 7 9.03 5.80 1.56
CA LEU A 7 8.45 7.09 1.18
C LEU A 7 9.31 8.24 1.68
N SER A 8 9.50 9.23 0.84
CA SER A 8 10.10 10.49 1.27
C SER A 8 9.09 11.26 2.11
N ASP A 9 9.57 12.32 2.76
CA ASP A 9 8.68 13.18 3.54
C ASP A 9 7.61 13.82 2.66
N GLU A 10 7.99 14.23 1.46
CA GLU A 10 7.03 14.82 0.52
C GLU A 10 5.95 13.82 0.14
N GLU A 11 6.35 12.59 -0.14
CA GLU A 11 5.40 11.53 -0.49
C GLU A 11 4.47 11.24 0.67
N TRP A 12 5.02 11.15 1.87
CA TRP A 12 4.22 10.90 3.06
C TRP A 12 3.23 12.01 3.33
N ASP A 13 3.65 13.28 3.15
CA ASP A 13 2.76 14.41 3.35
C ASP A 13 1.52 14.34 2.48
N VAL A 14 1.69 13.91 1.23
CA VAL A 14 0.56 13.76 0.32
C VAL A 14 -0.34 12.62 0.73
N LEU A 15 0.24 11.48 1.09
CA LEU A 15 -0.54 10.27 1.33
C LEU A 15 -1.14 10.18 2.72
N SER A 16 -0.49 10.78 3.72
CA SER A 16 -0.92 10.60 5.11
C SER A 16 -2.34 11.11 5.37
N GLY A 17 -2.71 12.19 4.72
CA GLY A 17 -4.04 12.76 4.90
C GLY A 17 -5.15 11.93 4.29
N LEU A 18 -4.80 10.93 3.50
CA LEU A 18 -5.78 10.10 2.80
C LEU A 18 -6.02 8.76 3.51
N LEU A 19 -5.24 8.47 4.53
CA LEU A 19 -5.41 7.23 5.29
C LEU A 19 -6.64 7.32 6.19
N PRO A 20 -7.36 6.21 6.40
CA PRO A 20 -8.53 6.22 7.29
C PRO A 20 -8.11 6.53 8.72
N ARG A 21 -8.92 7.32 9.42
CA ARG A 21 -8.68 7.59 10.81
C ARG A 21 -9.29 6.49 11.66
N THR A 22 -8.70 6.26 12.82
CA THR A 22 -9.28 5.29 13.76
C THR A 22 -10.46 5.93 14.44
N GLU A 23 -11.47 5.11 14.72
CA GLU A 23 -12.67 5.59 15.39
C GLU A 23 -12.44 5.87 16.86
N THR A 24 -11.41 5.31 17.43
CA THR A 24 -11.10 5.54 18.83
C THR A 24 -10.48 6.90 19.08
N GLY A 25 -10.18 7.63 18.02
CA GLY A 25 -9.48 8.91 18.14
C GLY A 25 -8.01 8.79 18.47
N ARG A 26 -7.53 7.60 18.62
CA ARG A 26 -6.13 7.37 18.92
C ARG A 26 -5.31 7.45 17.64
N PRO A 27 -4.28 8.30 17.59
CA PRO A 27 -3.47 8.38 16.36
C PRO A 27 -2.79 7.06 16.05
N ARG A 28 -2.73 6.73 14.79
CA ARG A 28 -2.00 5.55 14.34
C ARG A 28 -0.57 5.94 14.08
N ARG A 29 0.23 5.85 15.11
CA ARG A 29 1.62 6.26 14.99
C ARG A 29 2.42 5.37 14.05
N ASP A 30 1.92 4.17 13.82
CA ASP A 30 2.61 3.20 12.98
C ASP A 30 2.16 3.23 11.52
N ASP A 31 1.22 4.12 11.15
CA ASP A 31 0.72 4.12 9.77
C ASP A 31 1.83 4.37 8.76
N ARG A 32 2.77 5.27 9.08
CA ARG A 32 3.87 5.53 8.17
C ARG A 32 4.77 4.29 8.04
N VAL A 33 5.03 3.60 9.14
CA VAL A 33 5.83 2.40 9.13
C VAL A 33 5.15 1.31 8.31
N VAL A 34 3.85 1.13 8.52
CA VAL A 34 3.09 0.14 7.77
C VAL A 34 3.09 0.47 6.28
N LEU A 35 2.81 1.71 5.93
CA LEU A 35 2.79 2.11 4.53
C LEU A 35 4.17 1.96 3.90
N ASN A 36 5.23 2.30 4.63
CA ASN A 36 6.59 2.09 4.14
C ASN A 36 6.86 0.61 3.84
N GLY A 37 6.36 -0.29 4.69
CA GLY A 37 6.50 -1.72 4.44
C GLY A 37 5.78 -2.16 3.18
N ILE A 38 4.57 -1.68 2.99
CA ILE A 38 3.79 -1.98 1.79
C ILE A 38 4.51 -1.43 0.55
N VAL A 39 4.99 -0.21 0.62
CA VAL A 39 5.73 0.43 -0.47
C VAL A 39 7.00 -0.34 -0.79
N TRP A 40 7.72 -0.78 0.25
CA TRP A 40 8.93 -1.58 0.06
C TRP A 40 8.61 -2.84 -0.74
N LYS A 41 7.54 -3.53 -0.35
CA LYS A 41 7.10 -4.75 -1.06
C LYS A 41 6.80 -4.45 -2.52
N LEU A 42 6.08 -3.37 -2.78
CA LEU A 42 5.67 -3.00 -4.13
C LEU A 42 6.86 -2.58 -4.99
N ARG A 43 7.78 -1.81 -4.42
CA ARG A 43 8.92 -1.30 -5.18
C ARG A 43 9.98 -2.34 -5.46
N THR A 44 10.13 -3.31 -4.54
CA THR A 44 11.12 -4.38 -4.74
C THR A 44 10.56 -5.56 -5.51
N GLY A 45 9.23 -5.70 -5.56
CA GLY A 45 8.61 -6.87 -6.16
C GLY A 45 8.72 -8.12 -5.31
N SER A 46 9.11 -7.98 -4.05
CA SER A 46 9.31 -9.11 -3.16
C SER A 46 7.98 -9.72 -2.71
N ALA A 47 8.04 -10.95 -2.22
CA ALA A 47 6.87 -11.57 -1.59
C ALA A 47 6.62 -10.91 -0.24
N TRP A 48 5.37 -10.99 0.23
CA TRP A 48 5.03 -10.43 1.54
C TRP A 48 5.93 -10.98 2.64
N ARG A 49 6.23 -12.27 2.60
CA ARG A 49 7.03 -12.91 3.64
C ARG A 49 8.46 -12.39 3.71
N ASP A 50 8.93 -11.77 2.64
CA ASP A 50 10.30 -11.27 2.58
C ASP A 50 10.44 -9.85 3.07
N VAL A 51 9.33 -9.21 3.45
CA VAL A 51 9.38 -7.83 3.94
C VAL A 51 10.13 -7.78 5.27
N PRO A 52 11.09 -6.87 5.42
CA PRO A 52 11.88 -6.79 6.64
C PRO A 52 11.04 -6.57 7.89
N GLU A 53 11.47 -7.18 8.98
CA GLU A 53 10.73 -7.09 10.25
C GLU A 53 10.72 -5.69 10.84
N ARG A 54 11.59 -4.80 10.37
CA ARG A 54 11.56 -3.43 10.87
C ARG A 54 10.26 -2.71 10.54
N TYR A 55 9.49 -3.23 9.58
CA TYR A 55 8.15 -2.70 9.28
C TYR A 55 7.04 -3.42 10.02
N GLY A 56 7.40 -4.38 10.88
CA GLY A 56 6.44 -5.20 11.59
C GLY A 56 6.21 -6.52 10.90
N SER A 57 5.26 -7.29 11.44
CA SER A 57 4.93 -8.59 10.86
C SER A 57 4.36 -8.43 9.46
N TRP A 58 4.80 -9.28 8.53
CA TRP A 58 4.25 -9.23 7.17
C TRP A 58 2.74 -9.48 7.18
N ARG A 59 2.24 -10.25 8.13
CA ARG A 59 0.79 -10.51 8.23
C ARG A 59 0.04 -9.25 8.56
N THR A 60 0.57 -8.42 9.43
CA THR A 60 -0.03 -7.13 9.75
C THR A 60 -0.05 -6.22 8.52
N LEU A 61 1.06 -6.20 7.79
CA LEU A 61 1.14 -5.39 6.57
C LEU A 61 0.14 -5.86 5.53
N TYR A 62 0.04 -7.16 5.35
CA TYR A 62 -0.89 -7.74 4.39
C TYR A 62 -2.34 -7.42 4.77
N THR A 63 -2.67 -7.55 6.05
CA THR A 63 -4.01 -7.25 6.54
C THR A 63 -4.37 -5.79 6.31
N ARG A 64 -3.43 -4.87 6.58
CA ARG A 64 -3.64 -3.46 6.33
C ARG A 64 -3.78 -3.17 4.84
N PHE A 65 -2.93 -3.79 4.04
CA PHE A 65 -3.01 -3.63 2.59
C PHE A 65 -4.39 -4.05 2.09
N ARG A 66 -4.86 -5.19 2.53
CA ARG A 66 -6.18 -5.68 2.14
C ARG A 66 -7.29 -4.73 2.57
N ARG A 67 -7.24 -4.25 3.80
CA ARG A 67 -8.24 -3.31 4.29
C ARG A 67 -8.28 -2.05 3.45
N TRP A 68 -7.12 -1.48 3.17
CA TRP A 68 -7.05 -0.27 2.37
C TRP A 68 -7.43 -0.52 0.92
N ALA A 69 -7.20 -1.73 0.42
CA ALA A 69 -7.64 -2.10 -0.92
C ALA A 69 -9.18 -2.14 -0.99
N LEU A 70 -9.81 -2.69 0.04
CA LEU A 70 -11.25 -2.88 0.02
C LEU A 70 -12.03 -1.61 0.35
N ASP A 71 -11.47 -0.71 1.15
CA ASP A 71 -12.20 0.49 1.56
C ASP A 71 -11.99 1.69 0.62
N GLY A 72 -11.26 1.50 -0.47
CA GLY A 72 -11.06 2.56 -1.44
C GLY A 72 -9.92 3.51 -1.14
N THR A 73 -9.10 3.22 -0.13
CA THR A 73 -7.98 4.08 0.24
C THR A 73 -7.00 4.25 -0.93
N PHE A 74 -6.64 3.17 -1.60
CA PHE A 74 -5.70 3.26 -2.71
C PHE A 74 -6.30 3.99 -3.91
N THR A 75 -7.60 3.90 -4.12
CA THR A 75 -8.27 4.67 -5.16
C THR A 75 -8.15 6.16 -4.87
N ARG A 76 -8.40 6.56 -3.62
CA ARG A 76 -8.27 7.97 -3.22
C ARG A 76 -6.84 8.46 -3.34
N MET A 77 -5.89 7.61 -2.97
CA MET A 77 -4.46 7.96 -3.10
C MET A 77 -4.08 8.19 -4.56
N LEU A 78 -4.53 7.31 -5.45
CA LEU A 78 -4.21 7.44 -6.86
C LEU A 78 -4.80 8.72 -7.43
N GLU A 79 -6.04 9.02 -7.10
CA GLU A 79 -6.70 10.24 -7.57
C GLU A 79 -5.95 11.48 -7.09
N ALA A 80 -5.53 11.49 -5.82
CA ALA A 80 -4.82 12.64 -5.26
C ALA A 80 -3.44 12.82 -5.90
N VAL A 81 -2.73 11.72 -6.13
CA VAL A 81 -1.41 11.79 -6.77
C VAL A 81 -1.54 12.29 -8.21
N GLN A 82 -2.54 11.80 -8.93
CA GLN A 82 -2.75 12.22 -10.31
C GLN A 82 -3.14 13.70 -10.38
N ALA A 83 -3.94 14.18 -9.43
CA ALA A 83 -4.26 15.61 -9.37
C ALA A 83 -3.02 16.45 -9.11
N GLN A 84 -2.13 15.98 -8.26
CA GLN A 84 -0.86 16.67 -8.00
C GLN A 84 0.00 16.71 -9.25
N LYS A 85 0.07 15.62 -9.99
CA LYS A 85 0.83 15.58 -11.24
C LYS A 85 0.26 16.53 -12.27
N ASP A 86 -1.05 16.61 -12.35
CA ASP A 86 -1.70 17.53 -13.30
C ASP A 86 -1.38 18.98 -12.95
N ALA A 87 -1.29 19.28 -11.65
CA ALA A 87 -1.02 20.64 -11.22
C ALA A 87 0.45 21.03 -11.29
N ALA A 88 1.34 20.09 -10.95
CA ALA A 88 2.76 20.38 -10.78
C ALA A 88 3.64 19.88 -11.93
N GLY A 89 3.11 19.04 -12.79
CA GLY A 89 3.89 18.42 -13.86
C GLY A 89 4.62 17.17 -13.38
N ASP A 90 5.49 16.67 -14.21
CA ASP A 90 6.18 15.40 -13.95
C ASP A 90 7.40 15.64 -13.07
N VAL A 91 7.15 15.85 -11.79
CA VAL A 91 8.19 15.96 -10.80
C VAL A 91 8.62 14.55 -10.39
N ASP A 92 9.92 14.33 -10.20
CA ASP A 92 10.47 12.98 -10.00
C ASP A 92 9.78 12.20 -8.90
N TRP A 93 9.58 12.82 -7.73
CA TRP A 93 8.99 12.07 -6.63
C TRP A 93 7.51 11.78 -6.87
N LEU A 94 6.81 12.66 -7.61
CA LEU A 94 5.41 12.41 -7.98
C LEU A 94 5.31 11.24 -8.95
N VAL A 95 6.22 11.16 -9.91
CA VAL A 95 6.25 10.04 -10.85
C VAL A 95 6.51 8.74 -10.08
N SER A 96 7.44 8.78 -9.15
CA SER A 96 7.80 7.61 -8.35
C SER A 96 6.61 7.12 -7.51
N VAL A 97 5.95 8.02 -6.79
CA VAL A 97 4.84 7.62 -5.94
C VAL A 97 3.63 7.21 -6.78
N ASP A 98 3.42 7.87 -7.91
CA ASP A 98 2.34 7.50 -8.83
C ASP A 98 2.50 6.05 -9.29
N SER A 99 3.70 5.66 -9.69
CA SER A 99 3.97 4.29 -10.11
C SER A 99 3.67 3.29 -8.99
N THR A 100 4.09 3.62 -7.78
CA THR A 100 3.88 2.76 -6.62
C THR A 100 2.39 2.61 -6.30
N ILE A 101 1.68 3.73 -6.25
CA ILE A 101 0.26 3.71 -5.90
C ILE A 101 -0.57 3.10 -7.01
N THR A 102 -0.19 3.30 -8.27
CA THR A 102 -0.84 2.61 -9.39
C THR A 102 -0.75 1.11 -9.21
N ARG A 103 0.43 0.62 -8.84
CA ARG A 103 0.62 -0.81 -8.61
C ARG A 103 -0.23 -1.31 -7.45
N ALA A 104 -0.30 -0.53 -6.36
CA ALA A 104 -1.15 -0.88 -5.23
C ALA A 104 -2.62 -0.93 -5.66
N HIS A 105 -3.05 0.04 -6.45
CA HIS A 105 -4.43 0.10 -6.93
C HIS A 105 -4.76 -1.09 -7.82
N GLN A 106 -3.82 -1.51 -8.66
CA GLN A 106 -4.02 -2.68 -9.51
C GLN A 106 -4.17 -3.95 -8.68
N HIS A 107 -3.36 -4.10 -7.64
CA HIS A 107 -3.50 -5.24 -6.73
C HIS A 107 -4.83 -5.20 -5.99
N ALA A 108 -5.27 -4.01 -5.61
CA ALA A 108 -6.55 -3.82 -4.93
C ALA A 108 -7.71 -4.21 -5.86
N ALA A 109 -7.65 -3.81 -7.12
CA ALA A 109 -8.69 -4.16 -8.09
C ALA A 109 -8.76 -5.67 -8.28
N GLY A 110 -7.61 -6.33 -8.33
CA GLY A 110 -7.56 -7.79 -8.45
C GLY A 110 -8.17 -8.47 -7.24
N ALA A 111 -7.89 -7.98 -6.06
CA ALA A 111 -8.45 -8.55 -4.83
C ALA A 111 -9.97 -8.41 -4.79
N ARG A 112 -10.49 -7.24 -5.16
CA ARG A 112 -11.93 -7.05 -5.19
C ARG A 112 -12.60 -7.89 -6.25
N LYS A 113 -11.96 -8.04 -7.41
CA LYS A 113 -12.52 -8.82 -8.49
C LYS A 113 -12.65 -10.29 -8.13
N LYS A 114 -11.68 -10.82 -7.37
CA LYS A 114 -11.72 -12.22 -6.96
C LYS A 114 -12.83 -12.48 -5.96
N GLY A 115 -13.08 -11.55 -5.06
CA GLY A 115 -14.13 -11.68 -4.07
C GLY A 115 -13.85 -12.76 -3.04
N PRO A 116 -14.72 -12.86 -2.03
CA PRO A 116 -14.48 -13.81 -0.93
C PRO A 116 -14.56 -15.26 -1.33
N ALA A 117 -15.45 -15.62 -2.23
CA ALA A 117 -15.63 -17.03 -2.61
C ALA A 117 -14.36 -17.59 -3.25
N MET A 118 -13.71 -16.81 -4.08
CA MET A 118 -12.49 -17.28 -4.72
C MET A 118 -11.34 -17.37 -3.75
N GLN A 119 -11.31 -16.51 -2.77
CA GLN A 119 -10.24 -16.53 -1.77
C GLN A 119 -10.25 -17.75 -0.91
N LYS A 120 -11.40 -18.35 -0.71
CA LYS A 120 -11.49 -19.55 0.11
C LYS A 120 -10.71 -20.70 -0.44
N ARG A 121 -10.48 -20.71 -1.70
CA ARG A 121 -9.78 -21.80 -2.30
C ARG A 121 -8.29 -21.70 -2.17
N HIS A 122 -7.86 -20.82 -1.68
CA HIS A 122 -6.46 -20.61 -1.77
C HIS A 122 -5.66 -20.65 -0.60
N THR A 123 -6.02 -20.78 -0.68
CA THR A 123 -5.45 -20.70 -0.03
C THR A 123 -4.60 -20.39 0.26
N LEU A 124 -4.81 -20.32 -0.14
CA LEU A 124 -4.19 -19.97 -0.08
C LEU A 124 -3.44 -19.71 -0.13
N THR A 125 -3.34 -19.72 -0.47
CA THR A 125 -2.66 -19.56 -0.62
C THR A 125 -1.98 -19.28 -0.76
N PRO A 126 -1.91 -19.17 -1.04
CA PRO A 126 -1.17 -19.02 -1.27
C PRO A 126 -0.47 -18.92 -1.49
N SER A 127 -0.65 -18.96 -2.01
CA SER A 127 -0.08 -18.94 -2.24
C SER A 127 0.33 -18.58 -2.33
N ASP A 128 0.00 -18.46 -2.60
CA ASP A 128 0.13 -18.12 -2.66
C ASP A 128 0.40 -17.60 -2.47
N ASP A 129 0.14 -17.32 -2.68
CA ASP A 129 0.21 -16.91 -2.44
C ASP A 129 0.34 -16.52 -2.19
N PRO A 130 0.02 -16.06 -2.32
CA PRO A 130 0.07 -15.96 -2.17
C PRO A 130 0.34 -15.94 -1.96
N VAL A 131 0.06 -16.03 -2.22
CA VAL A 131 0.29 -16.20 -2.03
C VAL A 131 0.72 -16.44 -1.87
N ALA A 132 0.80 -16.35 -2.32
CA ALA A 132 1.07 -16.66 -2.10
C ALA A 132 1.54 -16.84 -1.85
N ASP A 133 1.58 -16.68 -2.28
CA ASP A 133 1.94 -16.96 -2.01
C ASP A 133 1.87 -17.12 -1.73
#